data_a4013e4b856d6c7aaf4ee00ec5bb7820
#
_entry.id   a4013e4b856d6c7aaf4ee00ec5bb7820
#
_cell.length_a   1.000
_cell.length_b   1.000
_cell.length_c   1.000
_cell.angle_alpha   90.00
_cell.angle_beta   90.00
_cell.angle_gamma   90.00
#
_symmetry.space_group_name_H-M   'P 1'
#
loop_
_entity.id
_entity.type
_entity.pdbx_description
1 polymer ?
#
loop_
_entity_poly.entity_id
_entity_poly.type
_entity_poly.pdbx_seq_one_letter_code
_entity_poly.pdbx_strand_id
1 'polypeptide(L)' 'MTQAEAKKIIGNQPRWAVNNMVKALSMHSWHNTPEENDRLAAGKIILRSMA' A
#
# COMPACT_ATOMS: atom_id res chain seq x y z
N MET A 1 3.43 -7.51 8.92
CA MET A 1 2.39 -6.44 8.99
C MET A 1 1.00 -7.06 8.98
N THR A 2 0.14 -6.64 9.90
CA THR A 2 -1.24 -7.11 9.96
C THR A 2 -2.17 -6.23 9.14
N GLN A 3 -3.40 -6.70 8.88
CA GLN A 3 -4.41 -5.88 8.21
C GLN A 3 -4.71 -4.59 8.97
N ALA A 4 -4.74 -4.67 10.31
CA ALA A 4 -5.00 -3.49 11.14
C ALA A 4 -3.90 -2.44 10.97
N GLU A 5 -2.64 -2.88 10.94
CA GLU A 5 -1.51 -1.98 10.71
C GLU A 5 -1.56 -1.39 9.30
N ALA A 6 -1.89 -2.21 8.30
CA ALA A 6 -2.02 -1.74 6.93
C ALA A 6 -3.10 -0.66 6.81
N LYS A 7 -4.24 -0.85 7.48
CA LYS A 7 -5.31 0.14 7.48
C LYS A 7 -4.90 1.46 8.14
N LYS A 8 -4.07 1.40 9.17
CA LYS A 8 -3.54 2.61 9.81
C LYS A 8 -2.64 3.39 8.88
N ILE A 9 -1.82 2.69 8.11
CA ILE A 9 -0.88 3.32 7.17
C ILE A 9 -1.62 3.91 5.97
N ILE A 10 -2.54 3.15 5.39
CA ILE A 10 -3.25 3.55 4.17
C ILE A 10 -4.41 4.51 4.47
N GLY A 11 -5.07 4.31 5.61
CA GLY A 11 -6.27 5.07 5.95
C GLY A 11 -7.48 4.55 5.20
N ASN A 12 -8.51 5.39 5.10
CA ASN A 12 -9.80 5.00 4.51
C ASN A 12 -9.85 5.45 3.05
N GLN A 13 -9.09 4.78 2.20
CA GLN A 13 -9.01 5.11 0.78
C GLN A 13 -9.78 4.10 -0.07
N PRO A 14 -10.37 4.53 -1.20
CA PRO A 14 -11.04 3.61 -2.10
C PRO A 14 -10.04 2.69 -2.81
N ARG A 15 -10.53 1.56 -3.30
CA ARG A 15 -9.69 0.55 -3.94
C ARG A 15 -8.85 1.11 -5.09
N TRP A 16 -9.44 1.97 -5.93
CA TRP A 16 -8.73 2.51 -7.09
C TRP A 16 -7.53 3.36 -6.66
N ALA A 17 -7.67 4.11 -5.55
CA ALA A 17 -6.59 4.94 -5.05
C ALA A 17 -5.45 4.07 -4.49
N VAL A 18 -5.79 3.04 -3.74
CA VAL A 18 -4.80 2.09 -3.20
C VAL A 18 -4.08 1.38 -4.35
N ASN A 19 -4.83 0.96 -5.36
CA ASN A 19 -4.25 0.27 -6.53
C ASN A 19 -3.27 1.18 -7.27
N ASN A 20 -3.64 2.44 -7.49
CA ASN A 20 -2.77 3.40 -8.16
C ASN A 20 -1.49 3.65 -7.35
N MET A 21 -1.61 3.77 -6.04
CA MET A 21 -0.46 3.95 -5.16
C MET A 21 0.49 2.75 -5.23
N VAL A 22 -0.05 1.54 -5.16
CA VAL A 22 0.75 0.32 -5.24
C VAL A 22 1.48 0.25 -6.57
N LYS A 23 0.81 0.56 -7.67
CA LYS A 23 1.44 0.57 -8.99
C LYS A 23 2.58 1.59 -9.05
N ALA A 24 2.34 2.80 -8.58
CA ALA A 24 3.35 3.85 -8.61
C ALA A 24 4.58 3.49 -7.78
N LEU A 25 4.38 2.97 -6.58
CA LEU A 25 5.48 2.58 -5.69
C LEU A 25 6.21 1.34 -6.20
N SER A 26 5.53 0.46 -6.93
CA SER A 26 6.15 -0.75 -7.49
C SER A 26 7.04 -0.44 -8.70
N MET A 27 6.73 0.61 -9.46
CA MET A 27 7.49 0.97 -10.67
C MET A 27 8.92 1.35 -10.38
N HIS A 28 9.19 1.97 -9.23
CA HIS A 28 10.52 2.43 -8.85
C HIS A 28 10.86 1.99 -7.43
N SER A 29 10.72 0.69 -7.18
CA SER A 29 10.87 0.15 -5.83
C SER A 29 12.26 0.39 -5.22
N TRP A 30 13.30 0.50 -6.06
CA TRP A 30 14.66 0.76 -5.60
C TRP A 30 14.88 2.20 -5.14
N HIS A 31 13.98 3.12 -5.47
CA HIS A 31 14.04 4.51 -5.04
C HIS A 31 13.16 4.78 -3.82
N ASN A 32 12.39 3.81 -3.40
CA ASN A 32 11.44 4.02 -2.32
C ASN A 32 12.17 4.21 -0.99
N THR A 33 11.69 5.20 -0.21
CA THR A 33 12.12 5.35 1.18
C THR A 33 11.53 4.21 2.02
N PRO A 34 12.04 3.99 3.24
CA PRO A 34 11.44 2.99 4.13
C PRO A 34 9.94 3.22 4.35
N GLU A 35 9.51 4.48 4.45
CA GLU A 35 8.09 4.81 4.61
C GLU A 35 7.28 4.43 3.38
N GLU A 36 7.82 4.67 2.19
CA GLU A 36 7.16 4.29 0.94
C GLU A 36 7.09 2.78 0.79
N ASN A 37 8.12 2.05 1.22
CA ASN A 37 8.11 0.60 1.23
C ASN A 37 7.03 0.06 2.16
N ASP A 38 6.84 0.71 3.32
CA ASP A 38 5.78 0.34 4.25
C ASP A 38 4.40 0.57 3.64
N ARG A 39 4.22 1.69 2.94
CA ARG A 39 2.97 1.97 2.23
C ARG A 39 2.70 0.94 1.14
N LEU A 40 3.73 0.55 0.42
CA LEU A 40 3.60 -0.46 -0.64
C LEU A 40 3.14 -1.79 -0.05
N ALA A 41 3.79 -2.23 1.03
CA ALA A 41 3.41 -3.47 1.72
C ALA A 41 1.99 -3.39 2.25
N ALA A 42 1.63 -2.27 2.88
CA ALA A 42 0.28 -2.04 3.41
C ALA A 42 -0.76 -2.06 2.29
N GLY A 43 -0.47 -1.39 1.17
CA GLY A 43 -1.36 -1.35 0.02
C GLY A 43 -1.63 -2.74 -0.55
N LYS A 44 -0.60 -3.57 -0.65
CA LYS A 44 -0.76 -4.95 -1.12
C LYS A 44 -1.67 -5.76 -0.21
N ILE A 45 -1.53 -5.58 1.11
CA ILE A 45 -2.37 -6.27 2.09
C ILE A 45 -3.82 -5.82 1.94
N ILE A 46 -4.05 -4.51 1.83
CA ILE A 46 -5.40 -3.96 1.69
C ILE A 46 -6.06 -4.45 0.40
N LEU A 47 -5.35 -4.42 -0.73
CA LEU A 47 -5.88 -4.90 -2.01
C LEU A 47 -6.27 -6.38 -1.93
N ARG A 48 -5.45 -7.17 -1.26
CA ARG A 48 -5.73 -8.60 -1.08
C ARG A 48 -7.01 -8.81 -0.26
N SER A 49 -7.24 -7.98 0.75
CA SER A 49 -8.44 -8.11 1.58
C SER A 49 -9.68 -7.58 0.87
N MET A 50 -9.53 -6.72 -0.13
CA MET A 50 -10.63 -6.19 -0.94
C MET A 50 -11.02 -7.11 -2.10
N ALA A 51 -10.18 -8.06 -2.41
CA ALA A 51 -10.38 -8.96 -3.54
C ALA A 51 -11.54 -9.93 -3.35
#